data_185dd918211e752db17a3d2590be44dc
#
_entry.id   185dd918211e752db17a3d2590be44dc
#
_cell.length_a   1.000
_cell.length_b   1.000
_cell.length_c   1.000
_cell.angle_alpha   90.00
_cell.angle_beta   90.00
_cell.angle_gamma   90.00
#
_symmetry.space_group_name_H-M   'P 1'
#
loop_
_entity.id
_entity.type
_entity.pdbx_description
1 polymer ?
#
loop_
_entity_poly.entity_id
_entity_poly.type
_entity_poly.pdbx_seq_one_letter_code
_entity_poly.pdbx_strand_id
1 'polypeptide(L)'
;NPCDVDTEVRNEIKREINKVAFNRYPDPLANELRDMIAEANGLDRDCVLVGNGGDELLFDIALAWGGPGRKFLNMPPTFSVYQNNAELTNTEVVDIPRRADYTIDEEAVLSRVARGDIDYVIVTSPNNPTGDLADERFILRLLDATDALVMVDEAYFEFSRGTVRPYLAQHKNLVILRTFSKAFSLAGVRVGYLLGNPEVI
;
A
#
# COMPACT_ATOMS: atom_id res chain seq x y z
N ASN A 1 -8.63 11.63 -9.69
CA ASN A 1 -9.89 12.27 -9.32
C ASN A 1 -10.08 13.53 -10.18
N PRO A 2 -11.18 13.69 -10.95
CA PRO A 2 -11.43 14.88 -11.74
C PRO A 2 -11.91 16.07 -10.89
N CYS A 3 -12.36 15.82 -9.65
CA CYS A 3 -12.78 16.87 -8.73
C CYS A 3 -11.56 17.48 -8.06
N ASP A 4 -11.59 18.80 -7.88
CA ASP A 4 -10.61 19.50 -7.07
C ASP A 4 -10.96 19.36 -5.58
N VAL A 5 -9.98 19.65 -4.73
CA VAL A 5 -10.18 19.67 -3.28
C VAL A 5 -11.19 20.77 -2.91
N ASP A 6 -11.99 20.51 -1.88
CA ASP A 6 -12.96 21.45 -1.37
C ASP A 6 -12.35 22.83 -1.06
N THR A 7 -13.12 23.90 -1.27
CA THR A 7 -12.65 25.27 -1.10
C THR A 7 -12.21 25.58 0.32
N GLU A 8 -12.88 25.03 1.33
CA GLU A 8 -12.53 25.24 2.74
C GLU A 8 -11.18 24.55 3.04
N VAL A 9 -11.02 23.30 2.61
CA VAL A 9 -9.76 22.53 2.75
C VAL A 9 -8.62 23.24 2.01
N ARG A 10 -8.87 23.75 0.79
CA ARG A 10 -7.88 24.53 0.04
C ARG A 10 -7.46 25.78 0.79
N ASN A 11 -8.38 26.51 1.39
CA ASN A 11 -8.07 27.70 2.17
C ASN A 11 -7.31 27.37 3.45
N GLU A 12 -7.60 26.23 4.08
CA GLU A 12 -6.84 25.74 5.23
C GLU A 12 -5.39 25.44 4.83
N ILE A 13 -5.19 24.67 3.76
CA ILE A 13 -3.84 24.37 3.23
C ILE A 13 -3.05 25.67 2.99
N LYS A 14 -3.67 26.70 2.39
CA LYS A 14 -3.02 27.99 2.19
C LYS A 14 -2.61 28.68 3.50
N ARG A 15 -3.47 28.59 4.53
CA ARG A 15 -3.15 29.15 5.87
C ARG A 15 -1.96 28.42 6.49
N GLU A 16 -1.93 27.08 6.39
CA GLU A 16 -0.85 26.28 6.96
C GLU A 16 0.48 26.50 6.21
N ILE A 17 0.45 26.58 4.87
CA ILE A 17 1.65 26.89 4.09
C ILE A 17 2.28 28.22 4.51
N ASN A 18 1.50 29.24 4.87
CA ASN A 18 2.02 30.52 5.31
C ASN A 18 2.74 30.45 6.68
N LYS A 19 2.56 29.38 7.45
CA LYS A 19 3.26 29.13 8.72
C LYS A 19 4.57 28.36 8.53
N VAL A 20 4.80 27.78 7.36
CA VAL A 20 5.97 26.93 7.09
C VAL A 20 7.24 27.78 7.08
N ALA A 21 8.23 27.40 7.86
CA ALA A 21 9.56 27.96 7.85
C ALA A 21 10.41 27.30 6.74
N PHE A 22 10.35 27.84 5.54
CA PHE A 22 11.04 27.26 4.36
C PHE A 22 12.56 27.12 4.49
N ASN A 23 13.19 27.81 5.42
CA ASN A 23 14.62 27.74 5.71
C ASN A 23 14.98 26.71 6.78
N ARG A 24 14.04 25.89 7.24
CA ARG A 24 14.23 24.83 8.23
C ARG A 24 13.87 23.48 7.64
N TYR A 25 14.63 22.46 8.02
CA TYR A 25 14.21 21.09 7.72
C TYR A 25 12.93 20.75 8.50
N PRO A 26 11.99 20.04 7.88
CA PRO A 26 10.82 19.54 8.59
C PRO A 26 11.20 18.42 9.58
N ASP A 27 10.23 17.97 10.37
CA ASP A 27 10.38 16.75 11.15
C ASP A 27 10.62 15.56 10.18
N PRO A 28 11.80 14.92 10.25
CA PRO A 28 12.15 13.85 9.30
C PRO A 28 11.28 12.60 9.44
N LEU A 29 10.62 12.43 10.58
CA LEU A 29 9.72 11.31 10.84
C LEU A 29 8.25 11.66 10.65
N ALA A 30 7.92 12.92 10.36
CA ALA A 30 6.54 13.40 10.22
C ALA A 30 5.63 12.97 11.39
N ASN A 31 6.13 13.08 12.63
CA ASN A 31 5.50 12.52 13.83
C ASN A 31 4.07 13.00 14.04
N GLU A 32 3.80 14.30 13.85
CA GLU A 32 2.45 14.85 13.96
C GLU A 32 1.46 14.20 12.98
N LEU A 33 1.86 14.03 11.70
CA LEU A 33 1.04 13.39 10.70
C LEU A 33 0.84 11.90 11.01
N ARG A 34 1.89 11.21 11.47
CA ARG A 34 1.81 9.80 11.89
C ARG A 34 0.86 9.63 13.08
N ASP A 35 0.88 10.54 14.05
CA ASP A 35 -0.07 10.52 15.18
C ASP A 35 -1.51 10.66 14.70
N MET A 36 -1.79 11.62 13.81
CA MET A 36 -3.13 11.84 13.26
C MET A 36 -3.62 10.62 12.46
N ILE A 37 -2.75 10.01 11.65
CA ILE A 37 -3.09 8.80 10.89
C ILE A 37 -3.32 7.62 11.84
N ALA A 38 -2.48 7.45 12.85
CA ALA A 38 -2.60 6.40 13.86
C ALA A 38 -3.93 6.52 14.61
N GLU A 39 -4.26 7.71 15.12
CA GLU A 39 -5.52 8.00 15.80
C GLU A 39 -6.73 7.69 14.90
N ALA A 40 -6.72 8.18 13.65
CA ALA A 40 -7.80 7.92 12.67
C ALA A 40 -8.00 6.44 12.37
N ASN A 41 -6.95 5.62 12.56
CA ASN A 41 -7.00 4.18 12.33
C ASN A 41 -7.09 3.36 13.63
N GLY A 42 -7.08 3.98 14.82
CA GLY A 42 -7.05 3.31 16.11
C GLY A 42 -5.82 2.42 16.27
N LEU A 43 -4.66 2.96 15.93
CA LEU A 43 -3.33 2.33 15.98
C LEU A 43 -2.38 3.22 16.77
N ASP A 44 -1.21 2.67 17.12
CA ASP A 44 -0.09 3.44 17.63
C ASP A 44 0.74 4.04 16.50
N ARG A 45 1.45 5.15 16.76
CA ARG A 45 2.33 5.82 15.79
C ARG A 45 3.32 4.87 15.12
N ASP A 46 3.86 3.93 15.87
CA ASP A 46 4.87 2.98 15.40
C ASP A 46 4.31 1.98 14.38
N CYS A 47 2.98 1.94 14.19
CA CYS A 47 2.32 1.19 13.13
C CYS A 47 2.19 1.99 11.81
N VAL A 48 2.71 3.22 11.74
CA VAL A 48 2.51 4.13 10.60
C VAL A 48 3.85 4.58 10.01
N LEU A 49 4.03 4.38 8.71
CA LEU A 49 5.09 5.01 7.92
C LEU A 49 4.47 5.97 6.90
N VAL A 50 5.00 7.18 6.79
CA VAL A 50 4.56 8.19 5.81
C VAL A 50 5.62 8.33 4.73
N GLY A 51 5.18 8.45 3.47
CA GLY A 51 6.05 8.64 2.32
C GLY A 51 5.55 9.72 1.36
N ASN A 52 6.38 10.06 0.39
CA ASN A 52 6.13 11.06 -0.64
C ASN A 52 5.16 10.53 -1.72
N GLY A 53 3.95 10.21 -1.31
CA GLY A 53 2.94 9.47 -2.08
C GLY A 53 3.11 7.96 -1.94
N GLY A 54 2.15 7.21 -2.48
CA GLY A 54 2.21 5.75 -2.50
C GLY A 54 3.37 5.20 -3.32
N ASP A 55 3.79 5.93 -4.36
CA ASP A 55 4.84 5.45 -5.28
C ASP A 55 6.20 5.29 -4.59
N GLU A 56 6.58 6.21 -3.67
CA GLU A 56 7.79 6.06 -2.86
C GLU A 56 7.70 4.81 -1.98
N LEU A 57 6.60 4.64 -1.26
CA LEU A 57 6.39 3.50 -0.38
C LEU A 57 6.38 2.16 -1.11
N LEU A 58 5.85 2.12 -2.34
CA LEU A 58 5.93 0.94 -3.21
C LEU A 58 7.38 0.62 -3.58
N PHE A 59 8.19 1.63 -3.82
CA PHE A 59 9.60 1.45 -4.12
C PHE A 59 10.38 1.01 -2.86
N ASP A 60 10.08 1.58 -1.70
CA ASP A 60 10.68 1.19 -0.42
C ASP A 60 10.41 -0.29 -0.09
N ILE A 61 9.19 -0.78 -0.33
CA ILE A 61 8.88 -2.21 -0.19
C ILE A 61 9.73 -3.05 -1.14
N ALA A 62 9.86 -2.65 -2.41
CA ALA A 62 10.69 -3.36 -3.37
C ALA A 62 12.18 -3.34 -3.01
N LEU A 63 12.66 -2.27 -2.36
CA LEU A 63 14.04 -2.18 -1.84
C LEU A 63 14.26 -3.06 -0.61
N ALA A 64 13.28 -3.11 0.30
CA ALA A 64 13.44 -3.80 1.58
C ALA A 64 13.24 -5.32 1.45
N TRP A 65 12.29 -5.78 0.64
CA TRP A 65 11.94 -7.20 0.47
C TRP A 65 12.37 -7.79 -0.86
N GLY A 66 12.70 -6.95 -1.86
CA GLY A 66 13.20 -7.37 -3.16
C GLY A 66 14.71 -7.45 -3.24
N GLY A 67 15.22 -7.52 -4.48
CA GLY A 67 16.63 -7.57 -4.79
C GLY A 67 17.05 -8.85 -5.52
N PRO A 68 18.34 -9.01 -5.88
CA PRO A 68 18.84 -10.17 -6.57
C PRO A 68 18.58 -11.47 -5.79
N GLY A 69 17.95 -12.45 -6.43
CA GLY A 69 17.59 -13.74 -5.83
C GLY A 69 16.29 -13.72 -5.04
N ARG A 70 15.63 -12.56 -4.91
CA ARG A 70 14.30 -12.42 -4.31
C ARG A 70 13.21 -12.46 -5.36
N LYS A 71 11.97 -12.78 -4.94
CA LYS A 71 10.82 -12.96 -5.81
C LYS A 71 9.61 -12.17 -5.36
N PHE A 72 9.03 -11.45 -6.30
CA PHE A 72 7.76 -10.72 -6.16
C PHE A 72 6.65 -11.49 -6.88
N LEU A 73 5.55 -11.80 -6.18
CA LEU A 73 4.37 -12.36 -6.81
C LEU A 73 3.44 -11.25 -7.26
N ASN A 74 3.17 -11.20 -8.57
CA ASN A 74 2.34 -10.23 -9.24
C ASN A 74 1.08 -10.87 -9.85
N MET A 75 -0.02 -10.14 -9.90
CA MET A 75 -1.32 -10.63 -10.40
C MET A 75 -1.86 -9.72 -11.52
N PRO A 76 -1.21 -9.71 -12.71
CA PRO A 76 -1.64 -8.86 -13.82
C PRO A 76 -3.00 -9.30 -14.42
N PRO A 77 -3.78 -8.36 -15.03
CA PRO A 77 -3.50 -6.94 -15.10
C PRO A 77 -3.70 -6.24 -13.75
N THR A 78 -2.72 -5.46 -13.35
CA THR A 78 -2.73 -4.64 -12.15
C THR A 78 -1.87 -3.39 -12.36
N PHE A 79 -1.61 -2.59 -11.32
CA PHE A 79 -0.83 -1.36 -11.45
C PHE A 79 0.62 -1.66 -11.82
N SER A 80 1.07 -1.16 -12.98
CA SER A 80 2.36 -1.50 -13.59
C SER A 80 3.59 -1.08 -12.76
N VAL A 81 3.43 -0.15 -11.82
CA VAL A 81 4.53 0.34 -10.97
C VAL A 81 5.09 -0.78 -10.10
N TYR A 82 4.30 -1.78 -9.70
CA TYR A 82 4.80 -2.90 -8.92
C TYR A 82 5.87 -3.69 -9.67
N GLN A 83 5.57 -4.06 -10.91
CA GLN A 83 6.54 -4.76 -11.77
C GLN A 83 7.76 -3.89 -12.06
N ASN A 84 7.56 -2.60 -12.40
CA ASN A 84 8.65 -1.69 -12.68
C ASN A 84 9.61 -1.56 -11.48
N ASN A 85 9.08 -1.47 -10.26
CA ASN A 85 9.89 -1.39 -9.04
C ASN A 85 10.66 -2.71 -8.78
N ALA A 86 10.02 -3.85 -9.01
CA ALA A 86 10.68 -5.15 -8.91
C ALA A 86 11.83 -5.29 -9.91
N GLU A 87 11.63 -4.87 -11.16
CA GLU A 87 12.67 -4.87 -12.20
C GLU A 87 13.82 -3.92 -11.84
N LEU A 88 13.53 -2.70 -11.34
CA LEU A 88 14.53 -1.73 -10.91
C LEU A 88 15.41 -2.24 -9.76
N THR A 89 14.87 -3.08 -8.90
CA THR A 89 15.59 -3.70 -7.78
C THR A 89 16.22 -5.05 -8.13
N ASN A 90 16.12 -5.50 -9.39
CA ASN A 90 16.55 -6.82 -9.84
C ASN A 90 15.84 -7.97 -9.10
N THR A 91 14.58 -7.78 -8.74
CA THR A 91 13.71 -8.81 -8.15
C THR A 91 13.06 -9.62 -9.26
N GLU A 92 13.06 -10.94 -9.15
CA GLU A 92 12.33 -11.82 -10.07
C GLU A 92 10.83 -11.61 -9.92
N VAL A 93 10.15 -11.29 -11.04
CA VAL A 93 8.69 -11.17 -11.07
C VAL A 93 8.07 -12.52 -11.40
N VAL A 94 7.21 -13.00 -10.52
CA VAL A 94 6.43 -14.23 -10.70
C VAL A 94 5.00 -13.85 -10.99
N ASP A 95 4.61 -13.90 -12.25
CA ASP A 95 3.24 -13.56 -12.68
C ASP A 95 2.27 -14.72 -12.50
N ILE A 96 1.15 -14.45 -11.84
CA ILE A 96 -0.06 -15.27 -11.87
C ILE A 96 -1.18 -14.39 -12.43
N PRO A 97 -1.45 -14.48 -13.74
CA PRO A 97 -2.47 -13.64 -14.38
C PRO A 97 -3.84 -13.84 -13.74
N ARG A 98 -4.59 -12.74 -13.62
CA ARG A 98 -6.02 -12.80 -13.26
C ARG A 98 -6.78 -13.61 -14.31
N ARG A 99 -7.92 -14.17 -13.92
CA ARG A 99 -8.82 -14.91 -14.83
C ARG A 99 -9.41 -13.99 -15.90
N ALA A 100 -10.08 -14.56 -16.88
CA ALA A 100 -10.68 -13.81 -17.99
C ALA A 100 -11.74 -12.78 -17.54
N ASP A 101 -12.34 -12.98 -16.37
CA ASP A 101 -13.28 -12.07 -15.72
C ASP A 101 -12.59 -11.09 -14.76
N TYR A 102 -11.26 -11.03 -14.78
CA TYR A 102 -10.39 -10.23 -13.92
C TYR A 102 -10.38 -10.62 -12.44
N THR A 103 -11.05 -11.68 -12.02
CA THR A 103 -10.90 -12.20 -10.65
C THR A 103 -9.51 -12.80 -10.43
N ILE A 104 -9.04 -12.79 -9.18
CA ILE A 104 -7.78 -13.45 -8.79
C ILE A 104 -7.95 -14.96 -8.93
N ASP A 105 -6.94 -15.65 -9.48
CA ASP A 105 -6.86 -17.11 -9.39
C ASP A 105 -6.30 -17.52 -8.02
N GLU A 106 -7.18 -17.52 -7.02
CA GLU A 106 -6.83 -17.73 -5.62
C GLU A 106 -6.05 -19.03 -5.39
N GLU A 107 -6.50 -20.13 -6.00
CA GLU A 107 -5.86 -21.44 -5.83
C GLU A 107 -4.46 -21.47 -6.46
N ALA A 108 -4.27 -20.82 -7.60
CA ALA A 108 -2.95 -20.69 -8.22
C ALA A 108 -2.00 -19.86 -7.35
N VAL A 109 -2.48 -18.74 -6.78
CA VAL A 109 -1.70 -17.89 -5.88
C VAL A 109 -1.32 -18.65 -4.62
N LEU A 110 -2.27 -19.29 -3.94
CA LEU A 110 -2.02 -20.04 -2.70
C LEU A 110 -1.07 -21.21 -2.93
N SER A 111 -1.25 -21.96 -4.02
CA SER A 111 -0.33 -23.04 -4.39
C SER A 111 1.08 -22.52 -4.68
N ARG A 112 1.20 -21.30 -5.23
CA ARG A 112 2.49 -20.72 -5.54
C ARG A 112 3.24 -20.25 -4.30
N VAL A 113 2.59 -19.56 -3.38
CA VAL A 113 3.21 -19.08 -2.13
C VAL A 113 3.57 -20.22 -1.19
N ALA A 114 2.80 -21.32 -1.21
CA ALA A 114 3.08 -22.50 -0.41
C ALA A 114 4.43 -23.17 -0.72
N ARG A 115 5.11 -22.80 -1.81
CA ARG A 115 6.48 -23.26 -2.10
C ARG A 115 7.54 -22.60 -1.22
N GLY A 116 7.20 -21.51 -0.53
CA GLY A 116 8.07 -20.84 0.42
C GLY A 116 9.24 -20.05 -0.18
N ASP A 117 9.17 -19.71 -1.47
CA ASP A 117 10.23 -18.99 -2.19
C ASP A 117 9.78 -17.61 -2.75
N ILE A 118 8.65 -17.10 -2.27
CA ILE A 118 8.18 -15.73 -2.53
C ILE A 118 8.59 -14.86 -1.35
N ASP A 119 9.13 -13.69 -1.61
CA ASP A 119 9.56 -12.74 -0.59
C ASP A 119 8.49 -11.70 -0.28
N TYR A 120 7.75 -11.24 -1.30
CA TYR A 120 6.59 -10.37 -1.09
C TYR A 120 5.51 -10.53 -2.17
N VAL A 121 4.29 -10.20 -1.79
CA VAL A 121 3.09 -10.23 -2.63
C VAL A 121 2.38 -8.88 -2.53
N ILE A 122 1.85 -8.35 -3.62
CA ILE A 122 0.99 -7.16 -3.60
C ILE A 122 -0.41 -7.54 -4.08
N VAL A 123 -1.40 -7.33 -3.22
CA VAL A 123 -2.83 -7.51 -3.53
C VAL A 123 -3.47 -6.13 -3.63
N THR A 124 -3.87 -5.71 -4.82
CA THR A 124 -4.53 -4.42 -5.03
C THR A 124 -6.04 -4.59 -4.88
N SER A 125 -6.64 -3.87 -3.94
CA SER A 125 -8.08 -3.97 -3.65
C SER A 125 -8.67 -2.64 -3.17
N PRO A 126 -9.48 -1.96 -3.98
CA PRO A 126 -9.88 -2.28 -5.36
C PRO A 126 -8.72 -2.26 -6.36
N ASN A 127 -8.73 -3.19 -7.32
CA ASN A 127 -7.67 -3.29 -8.32
C ASN A 127 -7.70 -2.12 -9.33
N ASN A 128 -6.55 -1.70 -9.75
CA ASN A 128 -6.36 -0.78 -10.87
C ASN A 128 -5.72 -1.57 -12.03
N PRO A 129 -6.36 -1.69 -13.25
CA PRO A 129 -7.45 -0.83 -13.72
C PRO A 129 -8.87 -1.42 -13.61
N THR A 130 -9.06 -2.64 -13.13
CA THR A 130 -10.30 -3.41 -13.32
C THR A 130 -11.42 -3.06 -12.33
N GLY A 131 -11.06 -2.49 -11.16
CA GLY A 131 -12.01 -2.08 -10.13
C GLY A 131 -12.48 -3.22 -9.21
N ASP A 132 -12.02 -4.45 -9.43
CA ASP A 132 -12.44 -5.61 -8.65
C ASP A 132 -11.88 -5.55 -7.23
N LEU A 133 -12.67 -6.05 -6.30
CA LEU A 133 -12.25 -6.29 -4.92
C LEU A 133 -11.66 -7.70 -4.78
N ALA A 134 -10.56 -7.80 -4.07
CA ALA A 134 -10.10 -9.10 -3.58
C ALA A 134 -11.04 -9.59 -2.45
N ASP A 135 -11.36 -10.88 -2.46
CA ASP A 135 -12.13 -11.47 -1.35
C ASP A 135 -11.30 -11.40 -0.06
N GLU A 136 -11.89 -10.88 1.01
CA GLU A 136 -11.26 -10.79 2.33
C GLU A 136 -10.79 -12.15 2.82
N ARG A 137 -11.58 -13.21 2.58
CA ARG A 137 -11.22 -14.58 2.98
C ARG A 137 -9.99 -15.08 2.22
N PHE A 138 -9.86 -14.71 0.95
CA PHE A 138 -8.66 -15.02 0.19
C PHE A 138 -7.44 -14.34 0.79
N ILE A 139 -7.52 -13.04 1.13
CA ILE A 139 -6.40 -12.32 1.74
C ILE A 139 -5.98 -12.97 3.06
N LEU A 140 -6.93 -13.37 3.91
CA LEU A 140 -6.64 -14.06 5.17
C LEU A 140 -5.97 -15.43 4.93
N ARG A 141 -6.49 -16.22 3.99
CA ARG A 141 -5.85 -17.49 3.60
C ARG A 141 -4.43 -17.29 3.06
N LEU A 142 -4.20 -16.20 2.31
CA LEU A 142 -2.89 -15.86 1.79
C LEU A 142 -1.92 -15.52 2.92
N LEU A 143 -2.34 -14.70 3.88
CA LEU A 143 -1.56 -14.33 5.07
C LEU A 143 -1.16 -15.56 5.90
N ASP A 144 -2.08 -16.51 6.04
CA ASP A 144 -1.83 -17.77 6.78
C ASP A 144 -0.94 -18.76 6.00
N ALA A 145 -0.90 -18.65 4.66
CA ALA A 145 -0.20 -19.62 3.80
C ALA A 145 1.28 -19.29 3.56
N THR A 146 1.76 -18.10 4.00
CA THR A 146 3.13 -17.68 3.70
C THR A 146 3.71 -16.76 4.78
N ASP A 147 5.03 -16.84 4.96
CA ASP A 147 5.80 -15.86 5.75
C ASP A 147 6.24 -14.64 4.90
N ALA A 148 5.98 -14.64 3.60
CA ALA A 148 6.25 -13.51 2.72
C ALA A 148 5.50 -12.27 3.19
N LEU A 149 6.05 -11.07 2.94
CA LEU A 149 5.31 -9.84 3.15
C LEU A 149 4.10 -9.81 2.21
N VAL A 150 2.91 -9.60 2.74
CA VAL A 150 1.69 -9.37 1.97
C VAL A 150 1.29 -7.90 2.11
N MET A 151 1.51 -7.13 1.08
CA MET A 151 1.01 -5.76 1.02
C MET A 151 -0.36 -5.74 0.35
N VAL A 152 -1.35 -5.16 1.03
CA VAL A 152 -2.65 -4.86 0.44
C VAL A 152 -2.67 -3.39 0.05
N ASP A 153 -2.70 -3.12 -1.25
CA ASP A 153 -2.81 -1.76 -1.78
C ASP A 153 -4.29 -1.32 -1.75
N GLU A 154 -4.59 -0.49 -0.76
CA GLU A 154 -5.90 0.10 -0.51
C GLU A 154 -5.98 1.56 -1.02
N ALA A 155 -5.25 1.93 -2.10
CA ALA A 155 -5.28 3.29 -2.64
C ALA A 155 -6.68 3.78 -3.05
N TYR A 156 -7.63 2.87 -3.22
CA TYR A 156 -9.01 3.15 -3.61
C TYR A 156 -10.04 2.66 -2.58
N PHE A 157 -9.65 2.32 -1.36
CA PHE A 157 -10.55 1.68 -0.38
C PHE A 157 -11.73 2.56 0.03
N GLU A 158 -11.58 3.89 0.02
CA GLU A 158 -12.65 4.82 0.34
C GLU A 158 -13.86 4.69 -0.61
N PHE A 159 -13.64 4.18 -1.82
CA PHE A 159 -14.72 3.94 -2.79
C PHE A 159 -15.41 2.59 -2.62
N SER A 160 -14.82 1.66 -1.85
CA SER A 160 -15.28 0.27 -1.77
C SER A 160 -15.87 -0.14 -0.41
N ARG A 161 -15.54 0.55 0.66
CA ARG A 161 -15.84 0.21 2.06
C ARG A 161 -15.17 -1.09 2.57
N GLY A 162 -14.30 -1.72 1.75
CA GLY A 162 -13.54 -2.91 2.14
C GLY A 162 -12.16 -2.56 2.65
N THR A 163 -11.74 -3.10 3.81
CA THR A 163 -10.39 -2.93 4.34
C THR A 163 -9.96 -4.12 5.17
N VAL A 164 -8.70 -4.50 5.05
CA VAL A 164 -8.10 -5.55 5.90
C VAL A 164 -7.41 -4.99 7.16
N ARG A 165 -7.56 -3.68 7.42
CA ARG A 165 -6.99 -3.03 8.61
C ARG A 165 -7.28 -3.76 9.94
N PRO A 166 -8.48 -4.34 10.21
CA PRO A 166 -8.75 -5.04 11.45
C PRO A 166 -7.83 -6.24 11.74
N TYR A 167 -7.15 -6.76 10.73
CA TYR A 167 -6.30 -7.94 10.82
C TYR A 167 -4.82 -7.64 11.08
N LEU A 168 -4.40 -6.38 11.10
CA LEU A 168 -3.01 -5.97 11.32
C LEU A 168 -2.42 -6.50 12.63
N ALA A 169 -3.21 -6.57 13.69
CA ALA A 169 -2.74 -7.08 14.98
C ALA A 169 -2.52 -8.61 14.99
N GLN A 170 -3.12 -9.33 14.03
CA GLN A 170 -3.10 -10.79 13.97
C GLN A 170 -2.04 -11.32 13.01
N HIS A 171 -1.67 -10.53 12.00
CA HIS A 171 -0.75 -10.94 10.93
C HIS A 171 0.43 -9.96 10.82
N LYS A 172 1.57 -10.37 11.34
CA LYS A 172 2.80 -9.54 11.32
C LYS A 172 3.33 -9.27 9.91
N ASN A 173 3.02 -10.15 8.96
CA ASN A 173 3.40 -10.03 7.56
C ASN A 173 2.41 -9.20 6.71
N LEU A 174 1.38 -8.60 7.32
CA LEU A 174 0.44 -7.72 6.63
C LEU A 174 0.92 -6.26 6.69
N VAL A 175 0.96 -5.62 5.52
CA VAL A 175 1.14 -4.17 5.36
C VAL A 175 0.02 -3.62 4.46
N ILE A 176 -0.52 -2.47 4.80
CA ILE A 176 -1.57 -1.81 4.02
C ILE A 176 -1.03 -0.48 3.49
N LEU A 177 -1.12 -0.27 2.19
CA LEU A 177 -0.80 1.00 1.55
C LEU A 177 -2.07 1.83 1.36
N ARG A 178 -2.02 3.10 1.74
CA ARG A 178 -3.06 4.10 1.47
C ARG A 178 -2.48 5.42 0.98
N THR A 179 -3.31 6.25 0.35
CA THR A 179 -2.85 7.51 -0.23
C THR A 179 -3.91 8.60 -0.15
N PHE A 180 -3.48 9.84 -0.01
CA PHE A 180 -4.36 11.01 -0.15
C PHE A 180 -4.58 11.43 -1.61
N SER A 181 -3.92 10.77 -2.56
CA SER A 181 -3.95 11.14 -3.98
C SER A 181 -5.30 10.91 -4.67
N LYS A 182 -6.13 9.97 -4.19
CA LYS A 182 -7.32 9.50 -4.90
C LYS A 182 -8.60 10.12 -4.34
N ALA A 183 -9.16 9.57 -3.29
CA ALA A 183 -10.43 10.03 -2.72
C ALA A 183 -10.36 11.47 -2.23
N PHE A 184 -9.25 11.86 -1.63
CA PHE A 184 -9.05 13.18 -1.05
C PHE A 184 -8.66 14.27 -2.06
N SER A 185 -8.48 13.94 -3.35
CA SER A 185 -8.10 14.91 -4.40
C SER A 185 -6.76 15.64 -4.15
N LEU A 186 -5.85 15.03 -3.37
CA LEU A 186 -4.58 15.63 -2.95
C LEU A 186 -3.36 15.02 -3.68
N ALA A 187 -3.56 14.55 -4.92
CA ALA A 187 -2.48 13.93 -5.70
C ALA A 187 -1.23 14.81 -5.82
N GLY A 188 -1.39 16.13 -5.92
CA GLY A 188 -0.30 17.10 -6.02
C GLY A 188 0.48 17.32 -4.71
N VAL A 189 -0.08 16.93 -3.57
CA VAL A 189 0.58 17.08 -2.25
C VAL A 189 1.60 15.98 -1.98
N ARG A 190 1.50 14.87 -2.69
CA ARG A 190 2.40 13.72 -2.58
C ARG A 190 2.46 13.13 -1.18
N VAL A 191 1.33 12.72 -0.62
CA VAL A 191 1.26 12.03 0.68
C VAL A 191 0.62 10.66 0.53
N GLY A 192 1.32 9.64 1.03
CA GLY A 192 0.84 8.28 1.20
C GLY A 192 1.34 7.72 2.53
N TYR A 193 0.81 6.61 2.95
CA TYR A 193 1.23 5.96 4.18
C TYR A 193 1.06 4.44 4.13
N LEU A 194 1.91 3.76 4.90
CA LEU A 194 1.75 2.34 5.23
C LEU A 194 1.20 2.21 6.64
N LEU A 195 0.36 1.19 6.82
CA LEU A 195 -0.04 0.67 8.12
C LEU A 195 0.50 -0.75 8.25
N GLY A 196 1.13 -1.08 9.36
CA GLY A 196 1.71 -2.41 9.56
C GLY A 196 2.09 -2.67 11.01
N ASN A 197 2.65 -3.84 11.26
CA ASN A 197 3.23 -4.15 12.55
C ASN A 197 4.51 -3.31 12.76
N PRO A 198 4.78 -2.78 13.98
CA PRO A 198 5.99 -1.99 14.26
C PRO A 198 7.32 -2.70 13.94
N GLU A 199 7.33 -4.03 13.87
CA GLU A 199 8.52 -4.80 13.49
C GLU A 199 8.80 -4.76 11.97
N VAL A 200 7.83 -4.30 11.18
CA VAL A 200 7.86 -4.25 9.70
C VAL A 200 7.94 -2.81 9.20
N ILE A 201 7.33 -1.87 9.92
CA ILE A 201 7.29 -0.44 9.64
C ILE A 201 8.53 0.25 10.25
#